data_1fd24f82c6515c1350f93fc00f0805be
#
_entry.id   1fd24f82c6515c1350f93fc00f0805be
#
_cell.length_a   1.000
_cell.length_b   1.000
_cell.length_c   1.000
_cell.angle_alpha   90.00
_cell.angle_beta   90.00
_cell.angle_gamma   90.00
#
_symmetry.space_group_name_H-M   'P 1'
#
loop_
_entity.id
_entity.type
_entity.pdbx_description
1 polymer ?
#
loop_
_entity_poly.entity_id
_entity_poly.type
_entity_poly.pdbx_seq_one_letter_code
_entity_poly.pdbx_strand_id
1 'polypeptide(L)'
;CIRDRHFVTLIAFDSTHYNQIYKNTAAAQAVDITAEQYQPCGGTPLYDAMGRAITELRAEVSPDDVVLVTIITDGYENASREYDCAAIRALVETMKEQNWVFTYIGANQDVEAVAKSMSINNHLTFETNDEDTAEMFRRENSCRMKFFGKINSVPAPELSANYFDDVDV
;
A
#
# COMPACT_ATOMS: atom_id res chain seq x y z
N CYS A 1 -21.37 -13.34 14.61
CA CYS A 1 -20.28 -13.55 13.70
C CYS A 1 -19.40 -12.34 13.59
N ILE A 2 -18.17 -12.48 14.06
CA ILE A 2 -17.20 -11.38 14.28
C ILE A 2 -16.34 -11.20 13.00
N ARG A 3 -16.91 -11.18 11.82
CA ARG A 3 -16.10 -11.38 10.60
C ARG A 3 -15.83 -10.15 9.75
N ASP A 4 -16.26 -8.96 10.16
CA ASP A 4 -16.19 -7.80 9.28
C ASP A 4 -15.50 -6.61 9.96
N ARG A 5 -14.42 -6.86 10.70
CA ARG A 5 -13.60 -5.77 11.21
C ARG A 5 -12.41 -5.56 10.27
N HIS A 6 -12.67 -4.81 9.21
CA HIS A 6 -11.60 -4.23 8.41
C HIS A 6 -11.25 -2.86 8.99
N PHE A 7 -9.96 -2.64 9.19
CA PHE A 7 -9.43 -1.37 9.65
C PHE A 7 -8.57 -0.75 8.55
N VAL A 8 -8.52 0.56 8.51
CA VAL A 8 -7.76 1.33 7.55
C VAL A 8 -6.80 2.25 8.30
N THR A 9 -5.55 2.24 7.88
CA THR A 9 -4.59 3.29 8.16
C THR A 9 -4.26 3.95 6.84
N LEU A 10 -4.49 5.26 6.72
CA LEU A 10 -4.21 6.04 5.51
C LEU A 10 -3.20 7.12 5.83
N ILE A 11 -2.11 7.12 5.07
CA ILE A 11 -1.01 8.05 5.23
C ILE A 11 -0.79 8.78 3.91
N ALA A 12 -0.81 10.10 3.97
CA ALA A 12 -0.34 10.97 2.91
C ALA A 12 1.04 11.53 3.30
N PHE A 13 1.99 11.50 2.38
CA PHE A 13 3.36 11.93 2.68
C PHE A 13 3.98 12.73 1.54
N ASP A 14 4.84 13.66 1.91
CA ASP A 14 5.75 14.41 1.04
C ASP A 14 7.05 14.71 1.80
N SER A 15 7.97 15.49 1.20
CA SER A 15 9.27 15.80 1.82
C SER A 15 9.18 16.63 3.11
N THR A 16 8.02 17.17 3.44
CA THR A 16 7.78 18.05 4.60
C THR A 16 6.72 17.51 5.56
N HIS A 17 5.86 16.62 5.09
CA HIS A 17 4.72 16.13 5.83
C HIS A 17 4.65 14.60 5.80
N TYR A 18 4.27 14.05 6.94
CA TYR A 18 3.81 12.67 7.10
C TYR A 18 2.48 12.76 7.84
N ASN A 19 1.39 12.79 7.07
CA ASN A 19 0.04 13.00 7.59
C ASN A 19 -0.72 11.68 7.67
N GLN A 20 -0.94 11.20 8.88
CA GLN A 20 -1.77 10.02 9.13
C GLN A 20 -3.25 10.42 9.19
N ILE A 21 -3.94 10.36 8.05
CA ILE A 21 -5.35 10.76 7.88
C ILE A 21 -6.26 9.80 8.65
N TYR A 22 -6.00 8.49 8.55
CA TYR A 22 -6.66 7.46 9.36
C TYR A 22 -5.62 6.63 10.06
N LYS A 23 -5.91 6.29 11.32
CA LYS A 23 -5.10 5.38 12.12
C LYS A 23 -5.98 4.29 12.69
N ASN A 24 -5.79 3.05 12.23
CA ASN A 24 -6.53 1.88 12.71
C ASN A 24 -8.04 2.15 12.84
N THR A 25 -8.59 2.85 11.85
CA THR A 25 -9.99 3.27 11.81
C THR A 25 -10.84 2.17 11.19
N ALA A 26 -11.97 1.85 11.78
CA ALA A 26 -12.90 0.88 11.18
C ALA A 26 -13.29 1.34 9.76
N ALA A 27 -13.15 0.46 8.76
CA ALA A 27 -13.38 0.82 7.36
C ALA A 27 -14.78 1.41 7.11
N ALA A 28 -15.78 0.98 7.86
CA ALA A 28 -17.14 1.53 7.80
C ALA A 28 -17.25 3.00 8.30
N GLN A 29 -16.23 3.50 8.97
CA GLN A 29 -16.15 4.89 9.47
C GLN A 29 -15.24 5.77 8.62
N ALA A 30 -14.50 5.18 7.69
CA ALA A 30 -13.67 5.94 6.77
C ALA A 30 -14.57 6.71 5.80
N VAL A 31 -14.30 7.99 5.63
CA VAL A 31 -14.98 8.89 4.70
C VAL A 31 -14.01 9.35 3.62
N ASP A 32 -14.52 9.95 2.55
CA ASP A 32 -13.67 10.49 1.50
C ASP A 32 -12.73 11.55 2.05
N ILE A 33 -11.48 11.54 1.61
CA ILE A 33 -10.49 12.55 1.98
C ILE A 33 -10.81 13.88 1.31
N THR A 34 -10.52 14.98 1.99
CA THR A 34 -10.71 16.32 1.45
C THR A 34 -9.43 16.84 0.81
N ALA A 35 -9.56 17.84 -0.07
CA ALA A 35 -8.41 18.53 -0.66
C ALA A 35 -7.50 19.21 0.40
N GLU A 36 -8.03 19.52 1.57
CA GLU A 36 -7.23 20.08 2.68
C GLU A 36 -6.36 19.00 3.36
N GLN A 37 -6.83 17.75 3.37
CA GLN A 37 -6.10 16.62 3.98
C GLN A 37 -5.00 16.08 3.06
N TYR A 38 -5.13 16.29 1.76
CA TYR A 38 -4.15 15.86 0.76
C TYR A 38 -3.74 17.02 -0.13
N GLN A 39 -2.57 17.59 0.16
CA GLN A 39 -1.95 18.69 -0.59
C GLN A 39 -0.54 18.24 -0.99
N PRO A 40 -0.38 17.54 -2.12
CA PRO A 40 0.92 17.05 -2.54
C PRO A 40 1.89 18.21 -2.79
N CYS A 41 3.08 18.13 -2.19
CA CYS A 41 4.10 19.15 -2.30
C CYS A 41 5.52 18.56 -2.14
N GLY A 42 6.46 19.02 -2.95
CA GLY A 42 7.87 18.70 -2.77
C GLY A 42 8.31 17.33 -3.26
N GLY A 43 9.25 16.72 -2.57
CA GLY A 43 9.83 15.42 -2.93
C GLY A 43 9.06 14.23 -2.36
N THR A 44 9.47 13.03 -2.77
CA THR A 44 8.86 11.75 -2.43
C THR A 44 9.78 10.93 -1.53
N PRO A 45 9.72 11.06 -0.17
CA PRO A 45 10.47 10.23 0.77
C PRO A 45 9.79 8.86 0.95
N LEU A 46 9.74 8.07 -0.11
CA LEU A 46 9.02 6.80 -0.18
C LEU A 46 9.50 5.80 0.86
N TYR A 47 10.83 5.64 0.97
CA TYR A 47 11.40 4.67 1.91
C TYR A 47 11.17 5.07 3.35
N ASP A 48 11.30 6.35 3.70
CA ASP A 48 11.01 6.83 5.06
C ASP A 48 9.53 6.65 5.40
N ALA A 49 8.63 6.95 4.47
CA ALA A 49 7.19 6.77 4.67
C ALA A 49 6.83 5.29 4.87
N MET A 50 7.38 4.40 4.04
CA MET A 50 7.17 2.95 4.17
C MET A 50 7.75 2.39 5.47
N GLY A 51 9.00 2.72 5.77
CA GLY A 51 9.70 2.23 6.96
C GLY A 51 8.99 2.63 8.24
N ARG A 52 8.54 3.89 8.32
CA ARG A 52 7.79 4.41 9.44
C ARG A 52 6.40 3.76 9.55
N ALA A 53 5.64 3.73 8.46
CA ALA A 53 4.30 3.14 8.44
C ALA A 53 4.30 1.66 8.85
N ILE A 54 5.20 0.87 8.31
CA ILE A 54 5.33 -0.55 8.62
C ILE A 54 5.74 -0.74 10.09
N THR A 55 6.71 0.05 10.57
CA THR A 55 7.19 -0.05 11.95
C THR A 55 6.12 0.33 12.98
N GLU A 56 5.34 1.38 12.72
CA GLU A 56 4.24 1.80 13.56
C GLU A 56 3.12 0.73 13.55
N LEU A 57 2.70 0.28 12.37
CA LEU A 57 1.58 -0.64 12.23
C LEU A 57 1.87 -2.02 12.82
N ARG A 58 3.08 -2.56 12.63
CA ARG A 58 3.44 -3.87 13.18
C ARG A 58 3.40 -3.94 14.70
N ALA A 59 3.49 -2.80 15.38
CA ALA A 59 3.36 -2.72 16.83
C ALA A 59 1.89 -2.76 17.31
N GLU A 60 0.94 -2.57 16.40
CA GLU A 60 -0.50 -2.47 16.69
C GLU A 60 -1.30 -3.70 16.25
N VAL A 61 -0.80 -4.44 15.23
CA VAL A 61 -1.51 -5.61 14.67
C VAL A 61 -1.18 -6.89 15.42
N SER A 62 -2.13 -7.82 15.44
CA SER A 62 -1.94 -9.17 15.97
C SER A 62 -1.20 -10.06 14.96
N PRO A 63 -0.44 -11.06 15.40
CA PRO A 63 0.19 -12.04 14.51
C PRO A 63 -0.80 -12.82 13.61
N ASP A 64 -2.07 -12.88 14.02
CA ASP A 64 -3.12 -13.55 13.26
C ASP A 64 -3.82 -12.62 12.24
N ASP A 65 -3.53 -11.33 12.28
CA ASP A 65 -4.09 -10.36 11.35
C ASP A 65 -3.43 -10.51 9.97
N VAL A 66 -4.21 -10.29 8.93
CA VAL A 66 -3.68 -10.15 7.56
C VAL A 66 -3.64 -8.66 7.22
N VAL A 67 -2.47 -8.19 6.83
CA VAL A 67 -2.23 -6.80 6.51
C VAL A 67 -1.99 -6.65 5.00
N LEU A 68 -2.78 -5.81 4.36
CA LEU A 68 -2.55 -5.38 2.99
C LEU A 68 -1.98 -3.95 3.00
N VAL A 69 -0.77 -3.79 2.49
CA VAL A 69 -0.13 -2.48 2.31
C VAL A 69 -0.16 -2.12 0.84
N THR A 70 -0.90 -1.06 0.51
CA THR A 70 -0.94 -0.52 -0.85
C THR A 70 -0.16 0.80 -0.88
N ILE A 71 0.87 0.85 -1.69
CA ILE A 71 1.69 2.03 -1.95
C ILE A 71 1.24 2.63 -3.27
N ILE A 72 0.88 3.92 -3.27
CA ILE A 72 0.49 4.65 -4.48
C ILE A 72 1.39 5.88 -4.60
N THR A 73 2.09 6.03 -5.71
CA THR A 73 2.97 7.17 -5.96
C THR A 73 3.08 7.49 -7.44
N ASP A 74 3.16 8.77 -7.77
CA ASP A 74 3.39 9.28 -9.12
C ASP A 74 4.84 9.73 -9.36
N GLY A 75 5.71 9.60 -8.33
CA GLY A 75 7.09 10.05 -8.36
C GLY A 75 8.11 9.01 -7.92
N TYR A 76 9.36 9.21 -8.37
CA TYR A 76 10.49 8.44 -7.87
C TYR A 76 10.83 8.79 -6.44
N GLU A 77 11.36 7.80 -5.68
CA GLU A 77 12.07 8.07 -4.43
C GLU A 77 13.19 9.11 -4.65
N ASN A 78 13.16 10.19 -3.88
CA ASN A 78 14.16 11.25 -4.03
C ASN A 78 14.44 12.06 -2.76
N ALA A 79 13.83 11.73 -1.63
CA ALA A 79 13.86 12.56 -0.43
C ALA A 79 14.06 11.81 0.89
N SER A 80 14.13 10.48 0.89
CA SER A 80 14.34 9.67 2.10
C SER A 80 15.73 9.90 2.71
N ARG A 81 15.82 9.81 4.04
CA ARG A 81 17.03 10.06 4.84
C ARG A 81 17.26 9.02 5.92
N GLU A 82 16.20 8.35 6.39
CA GLU A 82 16.25 7.39 7.50
C GLU A 82 16.36 5.96 7.00
N TYR A 83 15.67 5.66 5.90
CA TYR A 83 15.65 4.34 5.28
C TYR A 83 16.19 4.39 3.86
N ASP A 84 16.95 3.36 3.50
CA ASP A 84 17.35 3.10 2.12
C ASP A 84 16.57 1.91 1.52
N CYS A 85 16.77 1.66 0.23
CA CYS A 85 16.11 0.57 -0.48
C CYS A 85 16.38 -0.80 0.15
N ALA A 86 17.61 -1.03 0.64
CA ALA A 86 18.00 -2.31 1.23
C ALA A 86 17.30 -2.55 2.57
N ALA A 87 17.15 -1.51 3.40
CA ALA A 87 16.42 -1.57 4.66
C ALA A 87 14.92 -1.84 4.42
N ILE A 88 14.32 -1.14 3.45
CA ILE A 88 12.90 -1.38 3.10
C ILE A 88 12.70 -2.79 2.55
N ARG A 89 13.58 -3.26 1.68
CA ARG A 89 13.54 -4.63 1.16
C ARG A 89 13.55 -5.66 2.29
N ALA A 90 14.49 -5.57 3.22
CA ALA A 90 14.59 -6.47 4.36
C ALA A 90 13.33 -6.42 5.24
N LEU A 91 12.77 -5.23 5.45
CA LEU A 91 11.56 -5.04 6.23
C LEU A 91 10.35 -5.68 5.53
N VAL A 92 10.17 -5.47 4.24
CA VAL A 92 9.11 -6.08 3.43
C VAL A 92 9.23 -7.61 3.45
N GLU A 93 10.42 -8.17 3.25
CA GLU A 93 10.66 -9.62 3.29
C GLU A 93 10.27 -10.20 4.66
N THR A 94 10.68 -9.54 5.74
CA THR A 94 10.33 -9.95 7.12
C THR A 94 8.81 -9.92 7.37
N MET A 95 8.13 -8.88 6.90
CA MET A 95 6.68 -8.74 7.11
C MET A 95 5.87 -9.74 6.27
N LYS A 96 6.33 -10.09 5.08
CA LYS A 96 5.70 -11.14 4.26
C LYS A 96 5.63 -12.50 4.98
N GLU A 97 6.59 -12.81 5.83
CA GLU A 97 6.57 -14.00 6.69
C GLU A 97 5.49 -13.93 7.78
N GLN A 98 4.90 -12.76 8.01
CA GLN A 98 3.92 -12.47 9.07
C GLN A 98 2.53 -12.12 8.50
N ASN A 99 2.12 -12.73 7.41
CA ASN A 99 0.83 -12.52 6.74
C ASN A 99 0.62 -11.09 6.18
N TRP A 100 1.69 -10.37 5.85
CA TRP A 100 1.58 -9.08 5.18
C TRP A 100 1.69 -9.24 3.67
N VAL A 101 0.85 -8.54 2.96
CA VAL A 101 0.84 -8.46 1.51
C VAL A 101 1.12 -7.02 1.09
N PHE A 102 2.01 -6.86 0.10
CA PHE A 102 2.41 -5.55 -0.40
C PHE A 102 2.03 -5.42 -1.86
N THR A 103 1.48 -4.26 -2.21
CA THR A 103 1.19 -3.85 -3.58
C THR A 103 1.80 -2.49 -3.85
N TYR A 104 2.33 -2.29 -5.05
CA TYR A 104 2.94 -1.04 -5.48
C TYR A 104 2.28 -0.53 -6.75
N ILE A 105 1.73 0.66 -6.70
CA ILE A 105 1.05 1.33 -7.80
C ILE A 105 1.85 2.58 -8.12
N GLY A 106 2.37 2.66 -9.32
CA GLY A 106 3.25 3.76 -9.71
C GLY A 106 2.92 4.36 -11.06
N ALA A 107 3.30 5.61 -11.24
CA ALA A 107 3.24 6.31 -12.51
C ALA A 107 4.60 6.92 -12.87
N ASN A 108 4.80 7.21 -14.17
CA ASN A 108 5.97 7.94 -14.68
C ASN A 108 7.34 7.34 -14.33
N GLN A 109 7.42 6.02 -14.09
CA GLN A 109 8.66 5.33 -13.68
C GLN A 109 8.65 3.88 -14.17
N ASP A 110 9.80 3.21 -14.07
CA ASP A 110 9.86 1.76 -14.21
C ASP A 110 9.31 1.10 -12.92
N VAL A 111 7.98 1.00 -12.87
CA VAL A 111 7.23 0.53 -11.71
C VAL A 111 7.64 -0.88 -11.33
N GLU A 112 7.86 -1.76 -12.31
CA GLU A 112 8.26 -3.14 -12.07
C GLU A 112 9.65 -3.21 -11.42
N ALA A 113 10.64 -2.49 -11.95
CA ALA A 113 11.99 -2.47 -11.40
C ALA A 113 12.00 -1.88 -9.97
N VAL A 114 11.27 -0.79 -9.74
CA VAL A 114 11.17 -0.15 -8.42
C VAL A 114 10.50 -1.09 -7.41
N ALA A 115 9.37 -1.68 -7.73
CA ALA A 115 8.68 -2.64 -6.87
C ALA A 115 9.56 -3.85 -6.52
N LYS A 116 10.21 -4.46 -7.53
CA LYS A 116 11.12 -5.59 -7.34
C LYS A 116 12.34 -5.24 -6.49
N SER A 117 12.86 -4.03 -6.58
CA SER A 117 13.98 -3.59 -5.73
C SER A 117 13.65 -3.64 -4.23
N MET A 118 12.38 -3.44 -3.89
CA MET A 118 11.82 -3.54 -2.54
C MET A 118 11.20 -4.92 -2.23
N SER A 119 11.45 -5.94 -3.04
CA SER A 119 10.83 -7.27 -2.93
C SER A 119 9.30 -7.27 -3.05
N ILE A 120 8.70 -6.30 -3.74
CA ILE A 120 7.26 -6.25 -3.99
C ILE A 120 7.00 -6.79 -5.40
N ASN A 121 6.23 -7.89 -5.48
CA ASN A 121 5.91 -8.55 -6.75
C ASN A 121 4.61 -8.00 -7.37
N ASN A 122 3.65 -7.63 -6.54
CA ASN A 122 2.38 -7.09 -7.00
C ASN A 122 2.53 -5.61 -7.33
N HIS A 123 2.54 -5.29 -8.60
CA HIS A 123 2.66 -3.90 -9.05
C HIS A 123 1.66 -3.60 -10.17
N LEU A 124 1.30 -2.33 -10.27
CA LEU A 124 0.41 -1.80 -11.29
C LEU A 124 0.95 -0.46 -11.78
N THR A 125 1.00 -0.29 -13.10
CA THR A 125 1.39 0.98 -13.73
C THR A 125 0.15 1.72 -14.20
N PHE A 126 0.13 3.04 -14.03
CA PHE A 126 -0.90 3.91 -14.60
C PHE A 126 -0.27 5.20 -15.16
N GLU A 127 -1.01 5.93 -15.99
CA GLU A 127 -0.62 7.25 -16.46
C GLU A 127 -1.32 8.34 -15.65
N THR A 128 -0.64 9.48 -15.43
CA THR A 128 -1.16 10.59 -14.62
C THR A 128 -2.16 11.44 -15.42
N ASN A 129 -3.25 10.83 -15.86
CA ASN A 129 -4.42 11.47 -16.42
C ASN A 129 -5.68 11.01 -15.69
N ASP A 130 -6.77 11.73 -15.84
CA ASP A 130 -8.01 11.48 -15.10
C ASP A 130 -8.61 10.10 -15.40
N GLU A 131 -8.53 9.64 -16.66
CA GLU A 131 -9.11 8.38 -17.10
C GLU A 131 -8.35 7.18 -16.53
N ASP A 132 -7.02 7.17 -16.68
CA ASP A 132 -6.16 6.08 -16.16
C ASP A 132 -6.12 6.06 -14.64
N THR A 133 -6.14 7.23 -14.00
CA THR A 133 -6.24 7.33 -12.55
C THR A 133 -7.54 6.71 -12.04
N ALA A 134 -8.67 7.02 -12.69
CA ALA A 134 -9.96 6.44 -12.31
C ALA A 134 -9.99 4.92 -12.56
N GLU A 135 -9.38 4.45 -13.66
CA GLU A 135 -9.27 3.02 -13.97
C GLU A 135 -8.38 2.29 -12.95
N MET A 136 -7.25 2.87 -12.61
CA MET A 136 -6.35 2.35 -11.58
C MET A 136 -7.09 2.14 -10.25
N PHE A 137 -7.86 3.13 -9.79
CA PHE A 137 -8.63 2.98 -8.55
C PHE A 137 -9.75 1.94 -8.66
N ARG A 138 -10.42 1.83 -9.81
CA ARG A 138 -11.42 0.78 -10.04
C ARG A 138 -10.79 -0.62 -9.98
N ARG A 139 -9.66 -0.80 -10.63
CA ARG A 139 -8.93 -2.06 -10.65
C ARG A 139 -8.43 -2.43 -9.26
N GLU A 140 -7.78 -1.51 -8.56
CA GLU A 140 -7.30 -1.71 -7.19
C GLU A 140 -8.46 -2.10 -6.24
N ASN A 141 -9.57 -1.38 -6.30
CA ASN A 141 -10.75 -1.68 -5.48
C ASN A 141 -11.31 -3.07 -5.76
N SER A 142 -11.37 -3.48 -7.03
CA SER A 142 -11.83 -4.82 -7.42
C SER A 142 -10.89 -5.91 -6.88
N CYS A 143 -9.57 -5.72 -7.00
CA CYS A 143 -8.56 -6.64 -6.46
C CYS A 143 -8.65 -6.74 -4.94
N ARG A 144 -8.78 -5.61 -4.26
CA ARG A 144 -8.92 -5.55 -2.80
C ARG A 144 -10.17 -6.27 -2.31
N MET A 145 -11.31 -6.08 -2.98
CA MET A 145 -12.55 -6.79 -2.66
C MET A 145 -12.40 -8.30 -2.80
N LYS A 146 -11.77 -8.77 -3.88
CA LYS A 146 -11.47 -10.20 -4.09
C LYS A 146 -10.52 -10.74 -3.02
N PHE A 147 -9.47 -9.99 -2.71
CA PHE A 147 -8.50 -10.34 -1.67
C PHE A 147 -9.18 -10.56 -0.32
N PHE A 148 -9.96 -9.59 0.16
CA PHE A 148 -10.68 -9.73 1.43
C PHE A 148 -11.78 -10.78 1.39
N GLY A 149 -12.38 -11.06 0.23
CA GLY A 149 -13.32 -12.17 0.07
C GLY A 149 -12.69 -13.55 0.24
N LYS A 150 -11.42 -13.68 -0.11
CA LYS A 150 -10.67 -14.96 -0.04
C LYS A 150 -9.86 -15.16 1.27
N ILE A 151 -9.65 -14.13 2.06
CA ILE A 151 -8.73 -14.09 3.22
C ILE A 151 -8.97 -15.19 4.26
N ASN A 152 -10.20 -15.69 4.38
CA ASN A 152 -10.55 -16.77 5.31
C ASN A 152 -10.41 -18.17 4.70
N SER A 153 -10.11 -18.27 3.41
CA SER A 153 -10.16 -19.52 2.64
C SER A 153 -8.79 -19.90 2.10
N VAL A 154 -7.89 -18.92 1.95
CA VAL A 154 -6.60 -19.07 1.27
C VAL A 154 -5.51 -18.41 2.12
N PRO A 155 -4.36 -19.06 2.33
CA PRO A 155 -3.23 -18.44 3.07
C PRO A 155 -2.76 -17.14 2.39
N ALA A 156 -2.30 -16.17 3.19
CA ALA A 156 -1.86 -14.86 2.69
C ALA A 156 -0.75 -14.93 1.60
N PRO A 157 0.24 -15.83 1.66
CA PRO A 157 1.22 -16.00 0.59
C PRO A 157 0.60 -16.38 -0.77
N GLU A 158 -0.43 -17.23 -0.77
CA GLU A 158 -1.14 -17.63 -1.99
C GLU A 158 -2.04 -16.50 -2.50
N LEU A 159 -2.65 -15.73 -1.60
CA LEU A 159 -3.42 -14.53 -1.95
C LEU A 159 -2.56 -13.44 -2.58
N SER A 160 -1.28 -13.36 -2.16
CA SER A 160 -0.36 -12.36 -2.69
C SER A 160 0.19 -12.69 -4.06
N ALA A 161 0.19 -13.98 -4.46
CA ALA A 161 0.90 -14.42 -5.66
C ALA A 161 0.38 -13.78 -6.95
N ASN A 162 -0.89 -13.38 -6.99
CA ASN A 162 -1.56 -12.88 -8.20
C ASN A 162 -2.56 -11.76 -7.87
N TYR A 163 -2.16 -10.78 -7.07
CA TYR A 163 -3.09 -9.75 -6.59
C TYR A 163 -3.78 -8.98 -7.72
N PHE A 164 -3.05 -8.63 -8.78
CA PHE A 164 -3.57 -7.88 -9.93
C PHE A 164 -3.94 -8.74 -11.15
N ASP A 165 -3.65 -10.04 -11.15
CA ASP A 165 -3.83 -10.90 -12.35
C ASP A 165 -5.27 -11.41 -12.54
N ASP A 166 -6.07 -11.44 -11.48
CA ASP A 166 -7.43 -12.02 -11.46
C ASP A 166 -8.54 -11.05 -11.91
N VAL A 167 -8.21 -9.91 -12.50
CA VAL A 167 -9.21 -8.93 -12.92
C VAL A 167 -9.18 -8.78 -14.44
N ASP A 168 -10.07 -9.53 -15.12
CA ASP A 168 -10.49 -9.18 -16.47
C ASP A 168 -11.23 -7.83 -16.41
N VAL A 169 -10.70 -6.84 -17.09
CA VAL A 169 -11.31 -5.51 -17.31
C VAL A 169 -12.39 -5.61 -18.36
#